data_ae9d2d81da96954bf991970d00af50fd
#
_entry.id   ae9d2d81da96954bf991970d00af50fd
#
_cell.length_a   1.000
_cell.length_b   1.000
_cell.length_c   1.000
_cell.angle_alpha   90.00
_cell.angle_beta   90.00
_cell.angle_gamma   90.00
#
_symmetry.space_group_name_H-M   'P 1'
#
loop_
_entity.id
_entity.type
_entity.pdbx_description
1 polymer ?
#
loop_
_entity_poly.entity_id
_entity_poly.type
_entity_poly.pdbx_seq_one_letter_code
_entity_poly.pdbx_strand_id
1 'polypeptide(L)'
;AIEDIVNEAVVSDSNDSPVEIELSNLNASDGIKTKIRKEFKYILDLLDFDKKAHEIYRNWYVDGRIYYHKIIDLKNPQEGIQELRYIDAMKMRYVRQEKKKPGDKATQLRQLNNLQRDNPMDYTFPELEEYFIYNPKIQFPTANPTQSGQGKGIKMTKDSVVYCTSGLVDRNKGNTLSYLHKAIKS
;
A
#
# COMPACT_ATOMS: atom_id res chain seq x y z
N ALA A 1 23.62 -10.39 -9.11
CA ALA A 1 22.93 -9.24 -9.74
C ALA A 1 21.97 -8.53 -8.76
N ILE A 2 20.92 -9.19 -8.19
CA ILE A 2 19.97 -8.50 -7.27
C ILE A 2 20.70 -8.06 -6.00
N GLU A 3 21.45 -8.94 -5.38
CA GLU A 3 22.22 -8.64 -4.15
C GLU A 3 23.25 -7.51 -4.38
N ASP A 4 23.85 -7.44 -5.55
CA ASP A 4 24.79 -6.35 -5.88
C ASP A 4 24.07 -5.00 -5.91
N ILE A 5 22.87 -4.97 -6.53
CA ILE A 5 22.02 -3.77 -6.56
C ILE A 5 21.59 -3.36 -5.15
N VAL A 6 21.20 -4.32 -4.32
CA VAL A 6 20.77 -4.07 -2.94
C VAL A 6 21.94 -3.55 -2.11
N ASN A 7 23.09 -4.18 -2.21
CA ASN A 7 24.30 -3.76 -1.51
C ASN A 7 24.79 -2.37 -1.92
N GLU A 8 24.62 -2.01 -3.19
CA GLU A 8 24.98 -0.69 -3.69
C GLU A 8 23.96 0.40 -3.26
N ALA A 9 22.67 0.02 -3.18
CA ALA A 9 21.61 0.95 -2.79
C ALA A 9 21.53 1.19 -1.28
N VAL A 10 21.87 0.18 -0.47
CA VAL A 10 21.82 0.25 0.99
C VAL A 10 23.25 0.21 1.54
N VAL A 11 23.96 1.31 1.32
CA VAL A 11 25.30 1.50 1.89
C VAL A 11 25.15 2.14 3.27
N SER A 12 25.69 1.53 4.30
CA SER A 12 25.88 2.16 5.61
C SER A 12 27.36 2.20 5.92
N ASP A 13 27.90 3.38 6.15
CA ASP A 13 29.18 3.50 6.86
C ASP A 13 29.01 3.03 8.29
N SER A 14 30.08 2.52 8.89
CA SER A 14 30.07 1.82 10.18
C SER A 14 29.46 2.60 11.35
N ASN A 15 29.16 3.88 11.18
CA ASN A 15 28.63 4.76 12.24
C ASN A 15 27.33 5.49 11.87
N ASP A 16 26.87 5.42 10.63
CA ASP A 16 25.71 6.20 10.17
C ASP A 16 24.56 5.30 9.73
N SER A 17 23.32 5.71 10.03
CA SER A 17 22.11 5.07 9.49
C SER A 17 22.10 5.20 7.97
N PRO A 18 21.70 4.14 7.21
CA PRO A 18 21.63 4.20 5.76
C PRO A 18 20.59 5.21 5.22
N VAL A 19 19.82 5.82 6.10
CA VAL A 19 18.79 6.81 5.75
C VAL A 19 18.80 7.97 6.74
N GLU A 20 18.82 9.18 6.20
CA GLU A 20 18.71 10.43 6.97
C GLU A 20 17.55 11.28 6.49
N ILE A 21 17.01 12.10 7.40
CA ILE A 21 15.99 13.09 7.06
C ILE A 21 16.62 14.49 6.92
N GLU A 22 16.55 15.04 5.70
CA GLU A 22 17.02 16.39 5.39
C GLU A 22 15.93 17.43 5.70
N LEU A 23 16.20 18.31 6.64
CA LEU A 23 15.27 19.35 7.12
C LEU A 23 15.78 20.79 6.90
N SER A 24 16.88 20.98 6.17
CA SER A 24 17.46 22.32 5.94
C SER A 24 16.51 23.24 5.22
N ASN A 25 15.77 22.72 4.24
CA ASN A 25 14.82 23.48 3.43
C ASN A 25 13.44 23.66 4.08
N LEU A 26 13.20 23.05 5.25
CA LEU A 26 11.95 23.22 5.97
C LEU A 26 11.95 24.52 6.75
N ASN A 27 11.03 25.44 6.42
CA ASN A 27 10.85 26.69 7.17
C ASN A 27 10.05 26.43 8.46
N ALA A 28 10.71 25.87 9.47
CA ALA A 28 10.15 25.56 10.78
C ALA A 28 11.17 25.87 11.88
N SER A 29 10.68 26.07 13.10
CA SER A 29 11.55 26.29 14.27
C SER A 29 12.40 25.04 14.58
N ASP A 30 13.56 25.24 15.21
CA ASP A 30 14.47 24.13 15.56
C ASP A 30 13.81 23.11 16.49
N GLY A 31 12.90 23.56 17.36
CA GLY A 31 12.10 22.65 18.21
C GLY A 31 11.21 21.71 17.42
N ILE A 32 10.62 22.18 16.32
CA ILE A 32 9.79 21.35 15.41
C ILE A 32 10.71 20.38 14.64
N LYS A 33 11.83 20.86 14.11
CA LYS A 33 12.79 20.01 13.39
C LYS A 33 13.32 18.88 14.29
N THR A 34 13.59 19.17 15.56
CA THR A 34 14.04 18.16 16.54
C THR A 34 12.95 17.11 16.79
N LYS A 35 11.68 17.53 16.91
CA LYS A 35 10.57 16.58 17.07
C LYS A 35 10.44 15.68 15.84
N ILE A 36 10.51 16.24 14.63
CA ILE A 36 10.46 15.46 13.39
C ILE A 36 11.57 14.41 13.32
N ARG A 37 12.82 14.79 13.66
CA ARG A 37 13.94 13.84 13.71
C ARG A 37 13.70 12.71 14.73
N LYS A 38 13.13 13.05 15.88
CA LYS A 38 12.81 12.06 16.91
C LYS A 38 11.76 11.07 16.45
N GLU A 39 10.68 11.54 15.83
CA GLU A 39 9.62 10.68 15.27
C GLU A 39 10.14 9.83 14.11
N PHE A 40 10.97 10.39 13.25
CA PHE A 40 11.61 9.65 12.17
C PHE A 40 12.47 8.50 12.69
N LYS A 41 13.31 8.79 13.70
CA LYS A 41 14.13 7.76 14.35
C LYS A 41 13.26 6.67 14.98
N TYR A 42 12.16 7.04 15.63
CA TYR A 42 11.22 6.08 16.21
C TYR A 42 10.64 5.13 15.14
N ILE A 43 10.29 5.65 13.94
CA ILE A 43 9.83 4.81 12.83
C ILE A 43 10.91 3.86 12.33
N LEU A 44 12.16 4.32 12.24
CA LEU A 44 13.29 3.46 11.86
C LEU A 44 13.53 2.35 12.90
N ASP A 45 13.41 2.66 14.18
CA ASP A 45 13.52 1.70 15.28
C ASP A 45 12.39 0.65 15.20
N LEU A 46 11.14 1.07 14.91
CA LEU A 46 10.00 0.14 14.70
C LEU A 46 10.20 -0.81 13.51
N LEU A 47 10.90 -0.36 12.49
CA LEU A 47 11.25 -1.19 11.33
C LEU A 47 12.47 -2.07 11.58
N ASP A 48 13.20 -1.85 12.68
CA ASP A 48 14.54 -2.42 12.90
C ASP A 48 15.44 -2.16 11.67
N PHE A 49 15.37 -0.92 11.16
CA PHE A 49 15.84 -0.57 9.82
C PHE A 49 17.34 -0.79 9.67
N ASP A 50 18.14 -0.50 10.70
CA ASP A 50 19.60 -0.66 10.66
C ASP A 50 20.01 -2.12 10.37
N LYS A 51 19.20 -3.09 10.81
CA LYS A 51 19.45 -4.52 10.55
C LYS A 51 18.74 -5.06 9.31
N LYS A 52 17.56 -4.51 9.02
CA LYS A 52 16.66 -5.06 7.99
C LYS A 52 16.62 -4.25 6.69
N ALA A 53 17.38 -3.17 6.58
CA ALA A 53 17.36 -2.28 5.41
C ALA A 53 17.54 -3.05 4.09
N HIS A 54 18.51 -3.98 4.04
CA HIS A 54 18.77 -4.81 2.86
C HIS A 54 17.56 -5.70 2.51
N GLU A 55 16.96 -6.35 3.50
CA GLU A 55 15.79 -7.20 3.31
C GLU A 55 14.58 -6.38 2.85
N ILE A 56 14.34 -5.24 3.46
CA ILE A 56 13.26 -4.31 3.12
C ILE A 56 13.39 -3.84 1.67
N TYR A 57 14.58 -3.37 1.30
CA TYR A 57 14.85 -2.89 -0.05
C TYR A 57 14.75 -4.02 -1.07
N ARG A 58 15.33 -5.18 -0.78
CA ARG A 58 15.27 -6.36 -1.63
C ARG A 58 13.82 -6.80 -1.91
N ASN A 59 13.00 -6.91 -0.87
CA ASN A 59 11.60 -7.30 -1.01
C ASN A 59 10.82 -6.29 -1.87
N TRP A 60 11.02 -4.99 -1.62
CA TRP A 60 10.42 -3.94 -2.43
C TRP A 60 10.87 -4.00 -3.90
N TYR A 61 12.16 -4.22 -4.16
CA TYR A 61 12.73 -4.29 -5.50
C TYR A 61 12.21 -5.50 -6.28
N VAL A 62 12.14 -6.67 -5.63
CA VAL A 62 11.71 -7.93 -6.23
C VAL A 62 10.20 -7.97 -6.45
N ASP A 63 9.40 -7.58 -5.45
CA ASP A 63 7.93 -7.65 -5.50
C ASP A 63 7.29 -6.41 -6.14
N GLY A 64 8.05 -5.31 -6.27
CA GLY A 64 7.58 -4.02 -6.75
C GLY A 64 6.63 -3.31 -5.78
N ARG A 65 6.45 -3.86 -4.59
CA ARG A 65 5.57 -3.33 -3.54
C ARG A 65 5.88 -3.96 -2.20
N ILE A 66 5.72 -3.19 -1.13
CA ILE A 66 5.91 -3.65 0.24
C ILE A 66 4.75 -3.17 1.11
N TYR A 67 4.34 -3.98 2.07
CA TYR A 67 3.21 -3.71 2.94
C TYR A 67 3.58 -3.88 4.40
N TYR A 68 3.10 -2.94 5.23
CA TYR A 68 3.18 -3.01 6.68
C TYR A 68 1.81 -2.77 7.31
N HIS A 69 1.41 -3.62 8.23
CA HIS A 69 0.24 -3.41 9.06
C HIS A 69 0.63 -2.55 10.26
N LYS A 70 -0.05 -1.43 10.44
CA LYS A 70 0.10 -0.55 11.60
C LYS A 70 -0.67 -1.13 12.77
N ILE A 71 0.01 -1.46 13.85
CA ILE A 71 -0.60 -1.94 15.08
C ILE A 71 -0.59 -0.81 16.08
N ILE A 72 -1.78 -0.47 16.58
CA ILE A 72 -2.03 0.61 17.53
C ILE A 72 -2.71 -0.02 18.74
N ASP A 73 -2.35 0.45 19.96
CA ASP A 73 -3.07 0.06 21.16
C ASP A 73 -4.45 0.73 21.16
N LEU A 74 -5.50 -0.09 21.12
CA LEU A 74 -6.89 0.40 21.15
C LEU A 74 -7.27 1.04 22.48
N LYS A 75 -6.56 0.73 23.58
CA LYS A 75 -6.80 1.35 24.89
C LYS A 75 -6.16 2.73 24.99
N ASN A 76 -4.99 2.89 24.35
CA ASN A 76 -4.22 4.12 24.38
C ASN A 76 -3.82 4.57 22.95
N PRO A 77 -4.77 4.95 22.09
CA PRO A 77 -4.47 5.28 20.68
C PRO A 77 -3.57 6.52 20.53
N GLN A 78 -3.43 7.32 21.57
CA GLN A 78 -2.55 8.50 21.58
C GLN A 78 -1.06 8.14 21.63
N GLU A 79 -0.70 6.93 22.03
CA GLU A 79 0.69 6.45 22.01
C GLU A 79 1.19 6.20 20.57
N GLY A 80 0.29 6.23 19.58
CA GLY A 80 0.64 6.09 18.18
C GLY A 80 0.84 4.63 17.74
N ILE A 81 1.71 4.43 16.74
CA ILE A 81 2.00 3.11 16.18
C ILE A 81 2.96 2.38 17.10
N GLN A 82 2.54 1.20 17.60
CA GLN A 82 3.36 0.36 18.48
C GLN A 82 4.21 -0.66 17.72
N GLU A 83 3.73 -1.10 16.55
CA GLU A 83 4.42 -2.09 15.73
C GLU A 83 4.12 -1.84 14.25
N LEU A 84 5.11 -2.06 13.39
CA LEU A 84 4.98 -2.15 11.94
C LEU A 84 5.22 -3.59 11.52
N ARG A 85 4.14 -4.33 11.31
CA ARG A 85 4.22 -5.76 10.95
C ARG A 85 4.29 -5.93 9.44
N TYR A 86 5.39 -6.49 8.95
CA TYR A 86 5.56 -6.82 7.54
C TYR A 86 4.51 -7.83 7.07
N ILE A 87 3.98 -7.61 5.88
CA ILE A 87 3.07 -8.53 5.20
C ILE A 87 3.62 -8.84 3.82
N ASP A 88 3.74 -10.13 3.53
CA ASP A 88 4.15 -10.67 2.24
C ASP A 88 3.24 -10.12 1.12
N ALA A 89 3.86 -9.56 0.08
CA ALA A 89 3.17 -8.96 -1.05
C ALA A 89 2.24 -9.93 -1.80
N MET A 90 2.54 -11.22 -1.77
CA MET A 90 1.70 -12.26 -2.38
C MET A 90 0.42 -12.52 -1.60
N LYS A 91 0.39 -12.23 -0.30
CA LYS A 91 -0.76 -12.43 0.59
C LYS A 91 -1.69 -11.22 0.65
N MET A 92 -1.31 -10.12 -0.03
CA MET A 92 -2.04 -8.86 0.02
C MET A 92 -2.55 -8.48 -1.37
N ARG A 93 -3.80 -8.05 -1.44
CA ARG A 93 -4.40 -7.46 -2.65
C ARG A 93 -5.02 -6.11 -2.31
N TYR A 94 -4.67 -5.10 -3.06
CA TYR A 94 -5.35 -3.80 -3.04
C TYR A 94 -6.59 -3.87 -3.92
N VAL A 95 -7.73 -3.43 -3.40
CA VAL A 95 -9.01 -3.39 -4.09
C VAL A 95 -9.52 -1.96 -4.13
N ARG A 96 -9.85 -1.50 -5.33
CA ARG A 96 -10.53 -0.24 -5.58
C ARG A 96 -11.80 -0.55 -6.37
N GLN A 97 -12.94 -0.24 -5.80
CA GLN A 97 -14.22 -0.49 -6.40
C GLN A 97 -15.19 0.66 -6.19
N GLU A 98 -16.16 0.78 -7.07
CA GLU A 98 -17.26 1.72 -6.88
C GLU A 98 -18.16 1.22 -5.75
N LYS A 99 -18.49 2.11 -4.83
CA LYS A 99 -19.41 1.81 -3.73
C LYS A 99 -20.82 1.68 -4.29
N LYS A 100 -21.36 0.49 -4.28
CA LYS A 100 -22.74 0.24 -4.67
C LYS A 100 -23.68 0.81 -3.61
N LYS A 101 -24.48 1.79 -3.96
CA LYS A 101 -25.53 2.29 -3.07
C LYS A 101 -26.64 1.23 -2.93
N PRO A 102 -27.17 0.99 -1.73
CA PRO A 102 -28.35 0.14 -1.56
C PRO A 102 -29.51 0.73 -2.39
N GLY A 103 -29.99 0.03 -3.41
CA GLY A 103 -31.04 0.50 -4.31
C GLY A 103 -30.67 0.56 -5.79
N ASP A 104 -29.40 0.40 -6.16
CA ASP A 104 -28.90 0.59 -7.54
C ASP A 104 -29.44 -0.42 -8.58
N LYS A 105 -30.06 -1.53 -8.18
CA LYS A 105 -30.74 -2.42 -9.15
C LYS A 105 -31.92 -1.74 -9.87
N ALA A 106 -32.60 -0.82 -9.18
CA ALA A 106 -33.68 -0.03 -9.77
C ALA A 106 -33.13 1.12 -10.64
N THR A 107 -31.95 1.63 -10.31
CA THR A 107 -31.30 2.72 -11.04
C THR A 107 -30.69 2.23 -12.36
N GLN A 108 -30.12 1.02 -12.41
CA GLN A 108 -29.63 0.42 -13.65
C GLN A 108 -30.74 0.18 -14.68
N LEU A 109 -31.93 -0.24 -14.23
CA LEU A 109 -33.09 -0.37 -15.10
C LEU A 109 -33.63 0.99 -15.56
N ARG A 110 -33.54 2.02 -14.75
CA ARG A 110 -33.88 3.41 -15.09
C ARG A 110 -32.89 4.03 -16.08
N GLN A 111 -31.59 3.74 -15.97
CA GLN A 111 -30.57 4.21 -16.89
C GLN A 111 -30.72 3.59 -18.29
N LEU A 112 -31.14 2.34 -18.41
CA LEU A 112 -31.44 1.73 -19.69
C LEU A 112 -32.68 2.37 -20.37
N ASN A 113 -33.65 2.86 -19.59
CA ASN A 113 -34.84 3.51 -20.10
C ASN A 113 -34.71 5.03 -20.28
N ASN A 114 -33.66 5.66 -19.78
CA ASN A 114 -33.44 7.10 -19.80
C ASN A 114 -32.31 7.55 -20.74
N LEU A 115 -32.00 6.80 -21.78
CA LEU A 115 -31.07 7.25 -22.83
C LEU A 115 -31.53 8.53 -23.56
N GLN A 116 -32.63 9.18 -23.10
CA GLN A 116 -33.18 10.39 -23.72
C GLN A 116 -33.24 11.64 -22.83
N ARG A 117 -32.61 11.63 -21.66
CA ARG A 117 -32.49 12.86 -20.83
C ARG A 117 -31.06 13.08 -20.40
N ASP A 118 -30.26 13.58 -21.33
CA ASP A 118 -28.96 14.17 -21.07
C ASP A 118 -29.12 15.48 -20.30
N ASN A 119 -29.21 15.39 -18.99
CA ASN A 119 -28.97 16.54 -18.15
C ASN A 119 -27.49 16.45 -17.70
N PRO A 120 -26.58 17.29 -18.24
CA PRO A 120 -25.15 17.22 -17.92
C PRO A 120 -24.81 17.48 -16.43
N MET A 121 -25.79 17.87 -15.63
CA MET A 121 -25.62 18.20 -14.20
C MET A 121 -25.79 17.02 -13.25
N ASP A 122 -26.22 15.83 -13.72
CA ASP A 122 -26.46 14.66 -12.88
C ASP A 122 -25.28 13.65 -12.86
N TYR A 123 -24.11 14.04 -13.35
CA TYR A 123 -22.91 13.23 -13.19
C TYR A 123 -22.39 13.30 -11.74
N THR A 124 -23.02 12.55 -10.87
CA THR A 124 -22.45 12.25 -9.56
C THR A 124 -21.27 11.30 -9.76
N PHE A 125 -20.06 11.77 -9.42
CA PHE A 125 -18.89 10.90 -9.44
C PHE A 125 -19.15 9.70 -8.51
N PRO A 126 -18.91 8.46 -8.97
CA PRO A 126 -19.12 7.29 -8.13
C PRO A 126 -18.21 7.37 -6.90
N GLU A 127 -18.77 7.12 -5.73
CA GLU A 127 -17.99 7.01 -4.50
C GLU A 127 -17.10 5.78 -4.58
N LEU A 128 -15.80 5.99 -4.47
CA LEU A 128 -14.81 4.92 -4.55
C LEU A 128 -14.52 4.37 -3.16
N GLU A 129 -14.61 3.05 -3.01
CA GLU A 129 -14.18 2.34 -1.83
C GLU A 129 -12.81 1.69 -2.09
N GLU A 130 -11.84 1.98 -1.22
CA GLU A 130 -10.49 1.44 -1.29
C GLU A 130 -10.17 0.67 -0.01
N TYR A 131 -9.71 -0.57 -0.16
CA TYR A 131 -9.33 -1.42 0.96
C TYR A 131 -8.33 -2.50 0.53
N PHE A 132 -7.75 -3.17 1.51
CA PHE A 132 -6.89 -4.31 1.28
C PHE A 132 -7.59 -5.61 1.67
N ILE A 133 -7.24 -6.70 0.99
CA ILE A 133 -7.63 -8.06 1.35
C ILE A 133 -6.35 -8.83 1.67
N TYR A 134 -6.25 -9.28 2.92
CA TYR A 134 -5.19 -10.18 3.36
C TYR A 134 -5.67 -11.62 3.30
N ASN A 135 -4.91 -12.48 2.64
CA ASN A 135 -5.19 -13.92 2.59
C ASN A 135 -3.93 -14.74 2.86
N PRO A 136 -3.82 -15.40 4.03
CA PRO A 136 -2.65 -16.17 4.39
C PRO A 136 -2.39 -17.37 3.47
N LYS A 137 -3.43 -17.89 2.79
CA LYS A 137 -3.34 -19.04 1.88
C LYS A 137 -3.04 -18.65 0.42
N ILE A 138 -2.83 -17.35 0.13
CA ILE A 138 -2.56 -16.83 -1.23
C ILE A 138 -3.68 -17.18 -2.24
N GLN A 139 -4.86 -17.49 -1.78
CA GLN A 139 -6.02 -17.82 -2.60
C GLN A 139 -6.96 -16.63 -2.69
N PHE A 140 -6.84 -15.83 -3.73
CA PHE A 140 -7.76 -14.74 -3.97
C PHE A 140 -8.91 -15.20 -4.88
N PRO A 141 -10.15 -14.76 -4.63
CA PRO A 141 -11.26 -15.11 -5.50
C PRO A 141 -10.94 -14.64 -6.93
N THR A 142 -10.99 -15.58 -7.86
CA THR A 142 -11.01 -15.29 -9.30
C THR A 142 -12.37 -14.72 -9.69
N ALA A 143 -12.43 -13.95 -10.77
CA ALA A 143 -13.64 -13.28 -11.23
C ALA A 143 -14.83 -14.21 -11.61
N ASN A 144 -14.64 -15.53 -11.53
CA ASN A 144 -15.70 -16.50 -11.81
C ASN A 144 -16.56 -16.75 -10.56
N PRO A 145 -17.84 -16.31 -10.55
CA PRO A 145 -18.71 -16.40 -9.39
C PRO A 145 -19.19 -17.81 -9.04
N THR A 146 -18.84 -18.83 -9.84
CA THR A 146 -19.28 -20.21 -9.64
C THR A 146 -18.47 -21.00 -8.60
N GLN A 147 -17.36 -20.47 -8.12
CA GLN A 147 -16.61 -21.04 -7.01
C GLN A 147 -16.80 -20.23 -5.72
N SER A 148 -18.03 -20.20 -5.26
CA SER A 148 -18.42 -19.67 -3.97
C SER A 148 -17.89 -20.58 -2.86
N GLY A 149 -16.86 -20.18 -2.15
CA GLY A 149 -16.56 -20.82 -0.88
C GLY A 149 -15.13 -20.78 -0.39
N GLN A 150 -14.14 -20.58 -1.21
CA GLN A 150 -12.75 -20.64 -0.77
C GLN A 150 -12.04 -19.33 -1.05
N GLY A 151 -11.71 -18.58 0.02
CA GLY A 151 -10.83 -17.46 -0.09
C GLY A 151 -11.38 -16.10 0.35
N LYS A 152 -12.30 -16.08 1.31
CA LYS A 152 -12.62 -14.83 2.02
C LYS A 152 -11.39 -14.42 2.84
N GLY A 153 -10.53 -13.60 2.26
CA GLY A 153 -9.47 -12.95 2.98
C GLY A 153 -10.02 -11.95 4.00
N ILE A 154 -9.18 -11.52 4.90
CA ILE A 154 -9.52 -10.48 5.89
C ILE A 154 -9.50 -9.13 5.20
N LYS A 155 -10.62 -8.40 5.25
CA LYS A 155 -10.69 -7.02 4.77
C LYS A 155 -9.99 -6.11 5.78
N MET A 156 -9.02 -5.34 5.30
CA MET A 156 -8.30 -4.35 6.06
C MET A 156 -8.56 -2.96 5.48
N THR A 157 -8.73 -1.98 6.35
CA THR A 157 -8.93 -0.59 5.91
C THR A 157 -7.64 -0.03 5.32
N LYS A 158 -7.76 0.93 4.41
CA LYS A 158 -6.60 1.61 3.82
C LYS A 158 -5.70 2.25 4.88
N ASP A 159 -6.32 2.80 5.93
CA ASP A 159 -5.59 3.50 7.00
C ASP A 159 -4.82 2.55 7.92
N SER A 160 -5.17 1.26 7.97
CA SER A 160 -4.46 0.27 8.80
C SER A 160 -3.19 -0.27 8.15
N VAL A 161 -2.99 -0.01 6.86
CA VAL A 161 -1.86 -0.55 6.08
C VAL A 161 -1.06 0.59 5.48
N VAL A 162 0.26 0.55 5.68
CA VAL A 162 1.22 1.36 4.92
C VAL A 162 1.69 0.51 3.75
N TYR A 163 1.72 1.09 2.56
CA TYR A 163 2.28 0.41 1.40
C TYR A 163 3.11 1.37 0.55
N CYS A 164 4.20 0.85 0.02
CA CYS A 164 5.05 1.54 -0.93
C CYS A 164 5.16 0.70 -2.20
N THR A 165 4.99 1.34 -3.35
CA THR A 165 5.06 0.70 -4.66
C THR A 165 6.31 1.14 -5.42
N SER A 166 6.71 0.36 -6.42
CA SER A 166 7.81 0.70 -7.34
C SER A 166 7.54 1.94 -8.20
N GLY A 167 6.28 2.39 -8.28
CA GLY A 167 5.84 3.42 -9.23
C GLY A 167 5.68 2.93 -10.66
N LEU A 168 6.11 1.70 -10.98
CA LEU A 168 5.92 1.10 -12.30
C LEU A 168 4.54 0.47 -12.40
N VAL A 169 3.78 0.87 -13.40
CA VAL A 169 2.39 0.41 -13.59
C VAL A 169 2.22 -0.17 -15.00
N ASP A 170 1.57 -1.31 -15.10
CA ASP A 170 1.15 -1.87 -16.39
C ASP A 170 0.02 -0.98 -16.97
N ARG A 171 0.26 -0.45 -18.19
CA ARG A 171 -0.68 0.45 -18.86
C ARG A 171 -2.05 -0.19 -19.13
N ASN A 172 -2.09 -1.49 -19.35
CA ASN A 172 -3.32 -2.19 -19.75
C ASN A 172 -4.16 -2.63 -18.57
N LYS A 173 -3.54 -2.97 -17.44
CA LYS A 173 -4.21 -3.59 -16.29
C LYS A 173 -4.14 -2.77 -15.01
N GLY A 174 -3.36 -1.69 -15.00
CA GLY A 174 -3.16 -0.87 -13.81
C GLY A 174 -2.45 -1.59 -12.64
N ASN A 175 -1.84 -2.75 -12.91
CA ASN A 175 -1.13 -3.51 -11.89
C ASN A 175 0.25 -2.92 -11.63
N THR A 176 0.67 -2.88 -10.38
CA THR A 176 2.04 -2.53 -10.01
C THR A 176 3.01 -3.60 -10.48
N LEU A 177 4.08 -3.18 -11.15
CA LEU A 177 5.10 -4.04 -11.70
C LEU A 177 6.36 -4.02 -10.81
N SER A 178 7.05 -5.14 -10.77
CA SER A 178 8.39 -5.27 -10.21
C SER A 178 9.43 -4.64 -11.14
N TYR A 179 10.57 -4.22 -10.63
CA TYR A 179 11.72 -3.83 -11.44
C TYR A 179 12.25 -5.00 -12.28
N LEU A 180 12.00 -6.23 -11.84
CA LEU A 180 12.41 -7.46 -12.52
C LEU A 180 11.45 -7.91 -13.63
N HIS A 181 10.28 -7.26 -13.80
CA HIS A 181 9.26 -7.75 -14.74
C HIS A 181 9.74 -7.87 -16.19
N LYS A 182 10.70 -7.04 -16.59
CA LYS A 182 11.31 -7.13 -17.95
C LYS A 182 12.30 -8.27 -18.06
N ALA A 183 13.01 -8.60 -16.99
CA ALA A 183 13.99 -9.68 -16.98
C ALA A 183 13.34 -11.08 -17.05
N ILE A 184 12.09 -11.21 -16.57
CA ILE A 184 11.35 -12.48 -16.60
C ILE A 184 10.82 -12.80 -18.02
N LYS A 185 10.79 -11.82 -18.91
CA LYS A 185 10.16 -11.90 -20.23
C LYS A 185 11.14 -12.26 -21.37
N SER A 186 12.44 -12.42 -21.05
CA SER A 186 13.48 -12.79 -22.02
C SER A 186 13.66 -14.29 -22.19
#